data_b9820ace5acdab86913144abe88c767a
#
_entry.id   b9820ace5acdab86913144abe88c767a
#
_cell.length_a   1.000
_cell.length_b   1.000
_cell.length_c   1.000
_cell.angle_alpha   90.00
_cell.angle_beta   90.00
_cell.angle_gamma   90.00
#
_symmetry.space_group_name_H-M   'P 1'
#
loop_
_entity.id
_entity.type
_entity.pdbx_description
1 polymer ?
#
loop_
_entity_poly.entity_id
_entity_poly.type
_entity_poly.pdbx_seq_one_letter_code
_entity_poly.pdbx_strand_id
1 'polypeptide(L)'
;MSNRFGLRLTVWFFAAALGAAAVSGQIPVQQVQVDRSRLERIEDLSESFANDMLELSVSVRNRDLRRVADFFADSLEAQAFPSQPGELKTEVKWIRSHRWSMTESTVPGRPAISREEFLAGWGGFLEHFSEVEDARFKVKQADFESPEVARTNARLAFYVVGRDDSGRREWARGVALVTAVREENGPWRIRSFKLLSLDSMVAAEEIFSEVSIPAGVDVALPPYGSPSNNGFVWHGAAAGDLNNDGLIDLFVTGSKGNYLYLNEGNGKFRDVSLVSGVKTLLVPATQPLILDYDNDGDSDLFISAVGPQVLLRNRLIPDGKMAFEDVSVEAGVDAGAVGFSAAAGDVNGDGFPDIYVASYNRYGFVTPDSWYRATNGTPNLLFINQKNGTFREEGTRWGVADRRWSYAAAFADVNGDGRLDLYVANDFGEKALYINKGDRFVDEARERGVLDPGNGMGVAFGDFNNDGLLDIHATNMSSTAGNRILSRLFPQSNVRENVLLKLASGNNLFENMGEGRFRDVTSEVGGFGGGWAWGGGFIDFDNDGWEDIYTPNGFISGKSMKDT
;
A
#
# COMPACT_ATOMS: atom_id res chain seq x y z
N MET A 1 10.30 -21.34 15.85
CA MET A 1 10.42 -20.41 16.99
C MET A 1 10.24 -18.94 16.60
N SER A 2 10.22 -18.58 15.31
CA SER A 2 10.13 -17.19 14.84
C SER A 2 8.71 -16.60 14.77
N ASN A 3 7.66 -17.42 14.59
CA ASN A 3 6.27 -16.92 14.42
C ASN A 3 5.59 -16.39 15.70
N ARG A 4 6.12 -16.66 16.88
CA ARG A 4 5.55 -16.11 18.12
C ARG A 4 5.94 -14.65 18.39
N PHE A 5 6.92 -14.13 17.67
CA PHE A 5 7.40 -12.75 17.87
C PHE A 5 6.53 -11.71 17.14
N GLY A 6 6.10 -11.99 15.92
CA GLY A 6 5.31 -11.04 15.13
C GLY A 6 3.91 -10.79 15.69
N LEU A 7 3.20 -11.84 16.10
CA LEU A 7 1.83 -11.72 16.59
C LEU A 7 1.76 -11.19 18.02
N ARG A 8 2.73 -11.56 18.87
CA ARG A 8 2.87 -10.91 20.18
C ARG A 8 3.13 -9.41 20.04
N LEU A 9 3.83 -9.00 18.99
CA LEU A 9 3.97 -7.58 18.66
C LEU A 9 2.60 -6.96 18.32
N THR A 10 1.80 -7.54 17.43
CA THR A 10 0.53 -6.95 17.00
C THR A 10 -0.47 -6.80 18.15
N VAL A 11 -0.62 -7.79 19.03
CA VAL A 11 -1.49 -7.70 20.22
C VAL A 11 -0.92 -6.74 21.26
N TRP A 12 0.40 -6.71 21.46
CA TRP A 12 1.07 -5.72 22.31
C TRP A 12 0.92 -4.30 21.76
N PHE A 13 0.99 -4.14 20.47
CA PHE A 13 0.84 -2.87 19.78
C PHE A 13 -0.54 -2.25 20.05
N PHE A 14 -1.63 -3.00 19.88
CA PHE A 14 -2.98 -2.50 20.15
C PHE A 14 -3.29 -2.29 21.65
N ALA A 15 -2.75 -3.14 22.52
CA ALA A 15 -2.94 -2.98 23.96
C ALA A 15 -2.16 -1.77 24.53
N ALA A 16 -1.00 -1.44 23.96
CA ALA A 16 -0.24 -0.24 24.33
C ALA A 16 -0.93 1.05 23.84
N ALA A 17 -1.55 1.04 22.64
CA ALA A 17 -2.33 2.15 22.13
C ALA A 17 -3.54 2.48 23.01
N LEU A 18 -4.22 1.46 23.53
CA LEU A 18 -5.33 1.63 24.49
C LEU A 18 -4.85 2.22 25.83
N GLY A 19 -3.66 1.84 26.30
CA GLY A 19 -3.06 2.39 27.52
C GLY A 19 -2.61 3.84 27.36
N ALA A 20 -2.03 4.21 26.23
CA ALA A 20 -1.55 5.56 25.94
C ALA A 20 -2.70 6.56 25.70
N ALA A 21 -3.78 6.12 25.04
CA ALA A 21 -4.98 6.95 24.85
C ALA A 21 -5.68 7.33 26.17
N ALA A 22 -5.61 6.45 27.18
CA ALA A 22 -6.19 6.72 28.50
C ALA A 22 -5.41 7.79 29.28
N VAL A 23 -4.14 8.03 28.96
CA VAL A 23 -3.29 9.01 29.66
C VAL A 23 -3.42 10.43 29.07
N SER A 24 -3.87 10.57 27.79
CA SER A 24 -3.91 11.88 27.11
C SER A 24 -5.19 12.71 27.31
N GLY A 25 -6.21 12.18 28.00
CA GLY A 25 -7.37 12.96 28.50
C GLY A 25 -8.28 13.63 27.45
N GLN A 26 -8.16 13.32 26.17
CA GLN A 26 -8.86 14.04 25.08
C GLN A 26 -9.84 13.21 24.24
N ILE A 27 -10.03 11.94 24.53
CA ILE A 27 -11.12 11.15 23.95
C ILE A 27 -11.85 10.51 25.12
N PRO A 28 -13.18 10.63 25.25
CA PRO A 28 -13.92 9.78 26.17
C PRO A 28 -13.91 8.36 25.56
N VAL A 29 -12.79 7.67 25.71
CA VAL A 29 -12.77 6.23 25.57
C VAL A 29 -13.66 5.76 26.72
N GLN A 30 -14.90 5.37 26.44
CA GLN A 30 -15.60 4.49 27.35
C GLN A 30 -14.56 3.44 27.74
N GLN A 31 -14.19 3.40 29.01
CA GLN A 31 -13.28 2.38 29.53
C GLN A 31 -14.01 1.05 29.39
N VAL A 32 -13.87 0.43 28.21
CA VAL A 32 -14.19 -0.96 28.04
C VAL A 32 -13.18 -1.69 28.91
N GLN A 33 -13.60 -2.21 30.06
CA GLN A 33 -12.79 -3.14 30.84
C GLN A 33 -12.57 -4.37 29.96
N VAL A 34 -11.47 -4.35 29.23
CA VAL A 34 -11.08 -5.42 28.32
C VAL A 34 -10.43 -6.51 29.16
N ASP A 35 -11.11 -7.64 29.30
CA ASP A 35 -10.47 -8.85 29.82
C ASP A 35 -9.41 -9.30 28.78
N ARG A 36 -8.18 -8.91 29.05
CA ARG A 36 -7.03 -9.13 28.16
C ARG A 36 -6.81 -10.62 27.90
N SER A 37 -6.94 -11.46 28.92
CA SER A 37 -6.73 -12.91 28.78
C SER A 37 -7.81 -13.57 27.92
N ARG A 38 -9.02 -13.05 27.97
CA ARG A 38 -10.13 -13.48 27.10
C ARG A 38 -9.90 -13.08 25.65
N LEU A 39 -9.42 -11.85 25.40
CA LEU A 39 -9.09 -11.39 24.05
C LEU A 39 -7.95 -12.19 23.44
N GLU A 40 -6.88 -12.46 24.20
CA GLU A 40 -5.76 -13.26 23.72
C GLU A 40 -6.21 -14.68 23.31
N ARG A 41 -7.07 -15.34 24.10
CA ARG A 41 -7.61 -16.66 23.74
C ARG A 41 -8.52 -16.63 22.51
N ILE A 42 -9.35 -15.58 22.36
CA ILE A 42 -10.18 -15.41 21.17
C ILE A 42 -9.32 -15.15 19.94
N GLU A 43 -8.22 -14.40 20.08
CA GLU A 43 -7.32 -14.15 18.96
C GLU A 43 -6.54 -15.41 18.57
N ASP A 44 -6.08 -16.21 19.52
CA ASP A 44 -5.46 -17.52 19.26
C ASP A 44 -6.41 -18.44 18.46
N LEU A 45 -7.71 -18.46 18.81
CA LEU A 45 -8.73 -19.19 18.04
C LEU A 45 -8.92 -18.62 16.63
N SER A 46 -8.96 -17.29 16.52
CA SER A 46 -9.11 -16.60 15.24
C SER A 46 -7.92 -16.85 14.31
N GLU A 47 -6.70 -16.80 14.86
CA GLU A 47 -5.47 -17.10 14.11
C GLU A 47 -5.46 -18.56 13.66
N SER A 48 -5.80 -19.48 14.55
CA SER A 48 -5.91 -20.90 14.20
C SER A 48 -6.88 -21.13 13.06
N PHE A 49 -8.06 -20.48 13.09
CA PHE A 49 -9.04 -20.57 12.01
C PHE A 49 -8.53 -19.94 10.72
N ALA A 50 -7.88 -18.78 10.80
CA ALA A 50 -7.31 -18.12 9.63
C ALA A 50 -6.20 -18.95 8.98
N ASN A 51 -5.38 -19.65 9.76
CA ASN A 51 -4.34 -20.55 9.26
C ASN A 51 -4.95 -21.73 8.49
N ASP A 52 -6.05 -22.34 8.99
CA ASP A 52 -6.74 -23.40 8.26
C ASP A 52 -7.38 -22.87 6.95
N MET A 53 -7.87 -21.63 6.93
CA MET A 53 -8.35 -21.01 5.70
C MET A 53 -7.22 -20.74 4.69
N LEU A 54 -5.99 -20.53 5.13
CA LEU A 54 -4.82 -20.48 4.24
C LEU A 54 -4.50 -21.87 3.66
N GLU A 55 -4.60 -22.94 4.46
CA GLU A 55 -4.45 -24.30 3.94
C GLU A 55 -5.56 -24.67 2.92
N LEU A 56 -6.80 -24.21 3.16
CA LEU A 56 -7.88 -24.30 2.17
C LEU A 56 -7.49 -23.56 0.88
N SER A 57 -6.90 -22.37 1.00
CA SER A 57 -6.43 -21.58 -0.15
C SER A 57 -5.42 -22.36 -1.00
N VAL A 58 -4.45 -23.00 -0.35
CA VAL A 58 -3.45 -23.87 -1.02
C VAL A 58 -4.12 -25.04 -1.73
N SER A 59 -5.10 -25.66 -1.07
CA SER A 59 -5.84 -26.80 -1.65
C SER A 59 -6.66 -26.40 -2.88
N VAL A 60 -7.29 -25.24 -2.84
CA VAL A 60 -8.03 -24.65 -3.97
C VAL A 60 -7.08 -24.30 -5.12
N ARG A 61 -5.95 -23.64 -4.82
CA ARG A 61 -4.93 -23.31 -5.83
C ARG A 61 -4.41 -24.55 -6.54
N ASN A 62 -4.18 -25.63 -5.79
CA ASN A 62 -3.70 -26.90 -6.36
C ASN A 62 -4.83 -27.73 -6.99
N ARG A 63 -6.07 -27.25 -6.97
CA ARG A 63 -7.27 -27.97 -7.46
C ARG A 63 -7.44 -29.35 -6.78
N ASP A 64 -6.97 -29.48 -5.54
CA ASP A 64 -7.08 -30.72 -4.76
C ASP A 64 -8.44 -30.80 -4.03
N LEU A 65 -9.45 -31.23 -4.76
CA LEU A 65 -10.82 -31.35 -4.23
C LEU A 65 -10.93 -32.31 -3.03
N ARG A 66 -10.04 -33.30 -2.91
CA ARG A 66 -10.03 -34.19 -1.75
C ARG A 66 -9.64 -33.42 -0.49
N ARG A 67 -8.57 -32.64 -0.58
CA ARG A 67 -8.15 -31.78 0.54
C ARG A 67 -9.13 -30.64 0.79
N VAL A 68 -9.73 -30.05 -0.23
CA VAL A 68 -10.80 -29.05 -0.06
C VAL A 68 -11.94 -29.64 0.76
N ALA A 69 -12.33 -30.90 0.50
CA ALA A 69 -13.40 -31.59 1.23
C ALA A 69 -13.12 -31.73 2.74
N ASP A 70 -11.84 -31.81 3.15
CA ASP A 70 -11.46 -31.96 4.56
C ASP A 70 -11.80 -30.73 5.41
N PHE A 71 -11.98 -29.57 4.79
CA PHE A 71 -12.37 -28.33 5.48
C PHE A 71 -13.87 -28.19 5.72
N PHE A 72 -14.68 -29.09 5.17
CA PHE A 72 -16.14 -29.09 5.32
C PHE A 72 -16.58 -30.30 6.15
N ALA A 73 -17.47 -30.04 7.13
CA ALA A 73 -17.99 -31.08 7.97
C ALA A 73 -18.96 -32.03 7.21
N ASP A 74 -19.07 -33.30 7.64
CA ASP A 74 -19.99 -34.25 7.03
C ASP A 74 -21.45 -33.79 7.14
N SER A 75 -21.78 -33.07 8.21
CA SER A 75 -23.08 -32.44 8.45
C SER A 75 -23.17 -31.01 7.90
N LEU A 76 -22.60 -30.75 6.72
CA LEU A 76 -22.59 -29.42 6.11
C LEU A 76 -23.99 -28.92 5.75
N GLU A 77 -24.34 -27.73 6.19
CA GLU A 77 -25.51 -26.97 5.76
C GLU A 77 -25.07 -25.91 4.76
N ALA A 78 -25.37 -26.07 3.48
CA ALA A 78 -24.93 -25.17 2.45
C ALA A 78 -25.98 -25.00 1.34
N GLN A 79 -25.84 -23.93 0.58
CA GLN A 79 -26.47 -23.72 -0.71
C GLN A 79 -25.53 -24.27 -1.81
N ALA A 80 -26.10 -24.62 -2.97
CA ALA A 80 -25.30 -25.07 -4.10
C ALA A 80 -24.24 -24.00 -4.45
N PHE A 81 -22.99 -24.44 -4.56
CA PHE A 81 -21.92 -23.53 -5.02
C PHE A 81 -22.08 -23.34 -6.54
N PRO A 82 -22.02 -22.09 -7.06
CA PRO A 82 -22.25 -21.86 -8.48
C PRO A 82 -21.13 -22.51 -9.31
N SER A 83 -21.53 -23.26 -10.34
CA SER A 83 -20.65 -23.95 -11.28
C SER A 83 -20.70 -23.36 -12.68
N GLN A 84 -21.58 -22.40 -12.92
CA GLN A 84 -21.75 -21.75 -14.22
C GLN A 84 -21.62 -20.24 -14.10
N PRO A 85 -20.73 -19.60 -14.90
CA PRO A 85 -20.64 -18.17 -14.98
C PRO A 85 -21.91 -17.57 -15.60
N GLY A 86 -22.26 -16.37 -15.22
CA GLY A 86 -23.30 -15.58 -15.85
C GLY A 86 -22.87 -14.96 -17.17
N GLU A 87 -23.72 -14.10 -17.72
CA GLU A 87 -23.41 -13.37 -18.94
C GLU A 87 -22.19 -12.47 -18.75
N LEU A 88 -21.27 -12.50 -19.72
CA LEU A 88 -20.08 -11.67 -19.74
C LEU A 88 -20.43 -10.27 -20.27
N LYS A 89 -20.20 -9.24 -19.46
CA LYS A 89 -20.45 -7.83 -19.79
C LYS A 89 -19.13 -7.09 -19.92
N THR A 90 -19.05 -6.18 -20.87
CA THR A 90 -17.91 -5.26 -20.99
C THR A 90 -18.11 -4.12 -19.99
N GLU A 91 -17.20 -3.98 -19.05
CA GLU A 91 -17.16 -2.88 -18.09
C GLU A 91 -16.36 -1.71 -18.66
N VAL A 92 -15.12 -2.01 -19.07
CA VAL A 92 -14.22 -1.09 -19.77
C VAL A 92 -13.54 -1.84 -20.91
N LYS A 93 -12.82 -1.14 -21.78
CA LYS A 93 -12.17 -1.69 -22.98
C LYS A 93 -11.45 -3.04 -22.76
N TRP A 94 -10.74 -3.17 -21.64
CA TRP A 94 -9.88 -4.31 -21.33
C TRP A 94 -10.46 -5.30 -20.35
N ILE A 95 -11.54 -4.94 -19.65
CA ILE A 95 -12.12 -5.72 -18.56
C ILE A 95 -13.56 -6.03 -18.87
N ARG A 96 -13.91 -7.28 -18.71
CA ARG A 96 -15.27 -7.79 -18.70
C ARG A 96 -15.58 -8.34 -17.32
N SER A 97 -16.83 -8.28 -16.94
CA SER A 97 -17.27 -8.87 -15.69
C SER A 97 -18.44 -9.83 -15.91
N HIS A 98 -18.58 -10.76 -15.01
CA HIS A 98 -19.80 -11.57 -14.90
C HIS A 98 -20.07 -11.92 -13.44
N ARG A 99 -21.32 -12.14 -13.15
CA ARG A 99 -21.73 -12.69 -11.87
C ARG A 99 -21.98 -14.19 -12.02
N TRP A 100 -21.48 -14.95 -11.07
CA TRP A 100 -21.77 -16.37 -11.03
C TRP A 100 -23.22 -16.60 -10.65
N SER A 101 -23.90 -17.49 -11.37
CA SER A 101 -25.32 -17.79 -11.17
C SER A 101 -25.52 -18.49 -9.83
N MET A 102 -25.89 -17.71 -8.84
CA MET A 102 -26.31 -18.25 -7.55
C MET A 102 -27.72 -18.78 -7.70
N THR A 103 -27.92 -20.07 -7.48
CA THR A 103 -29.27 -20.63 -7.37
C THR A 103 -29.97 -19.88 -6.24
N GLU A 104 -31.04 -19.15 -6.54
CA GLU A 104 -31.90 -18.51 -5.54
C GLU A 104 -32.50 -19.56 -4.60
N SER A 105 -31.73 -19.96 -3.62
CA SER A 105 -32.18 -20.76 -2.50
C SER A 105 -32.63 -19.88 -1.34
N THR A 106 -33.22 -18.73 -1.65
CA THR A 106 -33.87 -17.87 -0.66
C THR A 106 -35.32 -18.15 -0.45
N VAL A 107 -35.85 -19.22 -1.05
CA VAL A 107 -37.22 -19.69 -0.74
C VAL A 107 -37.19 -20.35 0.64
N PRO A 108 -37.84 -19.78 1.66
CA PRO A 108 -37.94 -20.42 2.96
C PRO A 108 -38.53 -21.84 2.76
N GLY A 109 -37.80 -22.89 3.19
CA GLY A 109 -38.26 -24.27 3.12
C GLY A 109 -37.57 -25.15 2.07
N ARG A 110 -36.58 -24.70 1.29
CA ARG A 110 -35.75 -25.64 0.53
C ARG A 110 -34.77 -26.34 1.47
N PRO A 111 -34.64 -27.67 1.41
CA PRO A 111 -33.66 -28.40 2.20
C PRO A 111 -32.24 -27.96 1.80
N ALA A 112 -31.35 -27.92 2.78
CA ALA A 112 -29.90 -27.78 2.52
C ALA A 112 -29.48 -28.93 1.59
N ILE A 113 -28.57 -28.63 0.67
CA ILE A 113 -27.99 -29.65 -0.22
C ILE A 113 -27.00 -30.52 0.57
N SER A 114 -26.73 -31.73 0.07
CA SER A 114 -25.73 -32.61 0.65
C SER A 114 -24.30 -32.00 0.52
N ARG A 115 -23.39 -32.48 1.37
CA ARG A 115 -21.96 -32.10 1.26
C ARG A 115 -21.38 -32.47 -0.12
N GLU A 116 -21.78 -33.61 -0.66
CA GLU A 116 -21.35 -34.11 -1.96
C GLU A 116 -21.82 -33.19 -3.09
N GLU A 117 -23.06 -32.72 -3.06
CA GLU A 117 -23.60 -31.77 -4.03
C GLU A 117 -22.90 -30.41 -3.94
N PHE A 118 -22.60 -29.94 -2.73
CA PHE A 118 -21.84 -28.71 -2.53
C PHE A 118 -20.42 -28.83 -3.10
N LEU A 119 -19.70 -29.93 -2.83
CA LEU A 119 -18.38 -30.19 -3.34
C LEU A 119 -18.35 -30.41 -4.85
N ALA A 120 -19.40 -31.00 -5.42
CA ALA A 120 -19.54 -31.08 -6.87
C ALA A 120 -19.68 -29.68 -7.51
N GLY A 121 -20.41 -28.74 -6.87
CA GLY A 121 -20.47 -27.35 -7.30
C GLY A 121 -19.10 -26.67 -7.26
N TRP A 122 -18.31 -26.90 -6.20
CA TRP A 122 -16.91 -26.43 -6.12
C TRP A 122 -16.06 -27.04 -7.24
N GLY A 123 -16.23 -28.32 -7.54
CA GLY A 123 -15.57 -28.97 -8.66
C GLY A 123 -15.84 -28.26 -9.98
N GLY A 124 -17.14 -28.05 -10.28
CA GLY A 124 -17.55 -27.35 -11.51
C GLY A 124 -17.05 -25.89 -11.58
N PHE A 125 -17.01 -25.18 -10.43
CA PHE A 125 -16.39 -23.85 -10.40
C PHE A 125 -14.90 -23.89 -10.73
N LEU A 126 -14.16 -24.84 -10.16
CA LEU A 126 -12.72 -24.96 -10.42
C LEU A 126 -12.40 -25.52 -11.81
N GLU A 127 -13.32 -26.30 -12.40
CA GLU A 127 -13.18 -26.78 -13.79
C GLU A 127 -13.29 -25.67 -14.82
N HIS A 128 -13.96 -24.56 -14.48
CA HIS A 128 -13.97 -23.35 -15.33
C HIS A 128 -12.57 -22.78 -15.58
N PHE A 129 -11.62 -22.99 -14.65
CA PHE A 129 -10.25 -22.55 -14.82
C PHE A 129 -9.39 -23.68 -15.38
N SER A 130 -8.81 -23.49 -16.56
CA SER A 130 -7.78 -24.41 -17.09
C SER A 130 -6.55 -24.44 -16.20
N GLU A 131 -6.21 -23.29 -15.58
CA GLU A 131 -5.13 -23.10 -14.62
C GLU A 131 -5.58 -22.19 -13.47
N VAL A 132 -5.19 -22.52 -12.24
CA VAL A 132 -5.35 -21.64 -11.06
C VAL A 132 -3.98 -21.12 -10.65
N GLU A 133 -3.74 -19.83 -10.84
CA GLU A 133 -2.49 -19.15 -10.53
C GLU A 133 -2.38 -18.84 -9.04
N ASP A 134 -3.48 -18.34 -8.43
CA ASP A 134 -3.56 -18.04 -6.99
C ASP A 134 -4.99 -18.22 -6.46
N ALA A 135 -5.07 -18.51 -5.17
CA ALA A 135 -6.33 -18.55 -4.43
C ALA A 135 -6.09 -18.12 -2.99
N ARG A 136 -7.04 -17.38 -2.42
CA ARG A 136 -6.92 -16.89 -1.05
C ARG A 136 -8.27 -16.82 -0.36
N PHE A 137 -8.33 -17.37 0.86
CA PHE A 137 -9.47 -17.24 1.77
C PHE A 137 -9.03 -16.42 2.98
N LYS A 138 -9.66 -15.26 3.18
CA LYS A 138 -9.34 -14.32 4.27
C LYS A 138 -10.51 -14.23 5.25
N VAL A 139 -10.23 -14.45 6.52
CA VAL A 139 -11.21 -14.27 7.60
C VAL A 139 -11.32 -12.77 7.87
N LYS A 140 -12.39 -12.13 7.41
CA LYS A 140 -12.65 -10.69 7.62
C LYS A 140 -13.26 -10.40 8.99
N GLN A 141 -14.08 -11.30 9.49
CA GLN A 141 -14.69 -11.25 10.81
C GLN A 141 -14.88 -12.68 11.32
N ALA A 142 -14.71 -12.89 12.62
CA ALA A 142 -15.01 -14.16 13.28
C ALA A 142 -15.51 -13.90 14.69
N ASP A 143 -16.74 -14.30 14.97
CA ASP A 143 -17.41 -14.12 16.25
C ASP A 143 -17.49 -15.46 16.96
N PHE A 144 -16.85 -15.56 18.14
CA PHE A 144 -16.80 -16.77 18.94
C PHE A 144 -17.83 -16.70 20.07
N GLU A 145 -18.52 -17.79 20.33
CA GLU A 145 -19.50 -17.87 21.44
C GLU A 145 -18.81 -17.61 22.79
N SER A 146 -17.65 -18.25 22.98
CA SER A 146 -16.79 -18.04 24.15
C SER A 146 -15.34 -18.45 23.81
N PRO A 147 -14.37 -18.04 24.63
CA PRO A 147 -12.97 -18.48 24.43
C PRO A 147 -12.75 -19.97 24.66
N GLU A 148 -13.66 -20.63 25.36
CA GLU A 148 -13.59 -22.07 25.68
C GLU A 148 -14.22 -22.94 24.60
N VAL A 149 -15.06 -22.37 23.73
CA VAL A 149 -15.79 -23.09 22.68
C VAL A 149 -15.19 -22.74 21.32
N ALA A 150 -14.51 -23.70 20.73
CA ALA A 150 -13.92 -23.56 19.39
C ALA A 150 -15.00 -23.61 18.29
N ARG A 151 -15.95 -22.66 18.35
CA ARG A 151 -17.02 -22.43 17.38
C ARG A 151 -17.11 -20.96 17.03
N THR A 152 -17.19 -20.66 15.73
CA THR A 152 -17.26 -19.28 15.24
C THR A 152 -18.29 -19.12 14.15
N ASN A 153 -18.96 -17.96 14.12
CA ASN A 153 -19.62 -17.42 12.94
C ASN A 153 -18.66 -16.43 12.30
N ALA A 154 -18.34 -16.63 11.03
CA ALA A 154 -17.32 -15.84 10.37
C ALA A 154 -17.76 -15.33 9.00
N ARG A 155 -17.22 -14.19 8.62
CA ARG A 155 -17.28 -13.65 7.26
C ARG A 155 -15.95 -13.91 6.57
N LEU A 156 -16.01 -14.69 5.50
CA LEU A 156 -14.88 -14.96 4.63
C LEU A 156 -14.97 -14.09 3.37
N ALA A 157 -13.87 -13.48 2.98
CA ALA A 157 -13.69 -13.00 1.63
C ALA A 157 -12.66 -13.89 0.95
N PHE A 158 -12.94 -14.31 -0.27
CA PHE A 158 -12.01 -15.16 -1.01
C PHE A 158 -11.89 -14.71 -2.46
N TYR A 159 -10.81 -15.12 -3.08
CA TYR A 159 -10.63 -15.00 -4.52
C TYR A 159 -9.92 -16.23 -5.10
N VAL A 160 -10.13 -16.41 -6.38
CA VAL A 160 -9.38 -17.34 -7.23
C VAL A 160 -8.94 -16.55 -8.45
N VAL A 161 -7.65 -16.58 -8.76
CA VAL A 161 -7.07 -16.03 -9.99
C VAL A 161 -6.60 -17.19 -10.83
N GLY A 162 -6.95 -17.19 -12.09
CA GLY A 162 -6.58 -18.26 -13.01
C GLY A 162 -6.84 -17.89 -14.46
N ARG A 163 -6.76 -18.88 -15.33
CA ARG A 163 -7.12 -18.73 -16.74
C ARG A 163 -8.33 -19.59 -17.05
N ASP A 164 -9.28 -19.00 -17.78
CA ASP A 164 -10.45 -19.73 -18.27
C ASP A 164 -10.08 -20.68 -19.44
N ASP A 165 -11.02 -21.43 -19.94
CA ASP A 165 -10.81 -22.36 -21.07
C ASP A 165 -10.38 -21.66 -22.38
N SER A 166 -10.62 -20.36 -22.48
CA SER A 166 -10.16 -19.53 -23.61
C SER A 166 -8.76 -18.95 -23.37
N GLY A 167 -8.12 -19.26 -22.23
CA GLY A 167 -6.81 -18.74 -21.84
C GLY A 167 -6.83 -17.31 -21.29
N ARG A 168 -8.01 -16.70 -21.13
CA ARG A 168 -8.14 -15.34 -20.58
C ARG A 168 -7.94 -15.38 -19.07
N ARG A 169 -7.21 -14.40 -18.54
CA ARG A 169 -7.00 -14.28 -17.12
C ARG A 169 -8.26 -13.80 -16.42
N GLU A 170 -8.68 -14.50 -15.39
CA GLU A 170 -9.88 -14.22 -14.61
C GLU A 170 -9.57 -14.12 -13.13
N TRP A 171 -10.15 -13.13 -12.49
CA TRP A 171 -10.14 -12.94 -11.04
C TRP A 171 -11.57 -13.07 -10.50
N ALA A 172 -11.92 -14.26 -10.00
CA ALA A 172 -13.16 -14.50 -9.30
C ALA A 172 -13.02 -14.15 -7.83
N ARG A 173 -13.94 -13.35 -7.29
CA ARG A 173 -13.96 -12.93 -5.90
C ARG A 173 -15.32 -13.18 -5.27
N GLY A 174 -15.31 -13.74 -4.06
CA GLY A 174 -16.54 -14.08 -3.34
C GLY A 174 -16.52 -13.64 -1.89
N VAL A 175 -17.73 -13.54 -1.34
CA VAL A 175 -17.97 -13.31 0.09
C VAL A 175 -18.93 -14.37 0.60
N ALA A 176 -18.58 -15.00 1.73
CA ALA A 176 -19.42 -16.00 2.36
C ALA A 176 -19.56 -15.76 3.86
N LEU A 177 -20.73 -16.13 4.41
CA LEU A 177 -20.91 -16.33 5.84
C LEU A 177 -20.79 -17.82 6.15
N VAL A 178 -19.98 -18.14 7.15
CA VAL A 178 -19.73 -19.52 7.54
C VAL A 178 -19.90 -19.71 9.05
N THR A 179 -20.36 -20.89 9.45
CA THR A 179 -20.19 -21.37 10.82
C THR A 179 -19.12 -22.46 10.79
N ALA A 180 -18.09 -22.32 11.61
CA ALA A 180 -17.01 -23.29 11.71
C ALA A 180 -16.84 -23.79 13.15
N VAL A 181 -16.41 -25.02 13.27
CA VAL A 181 -16.15 -25.69 14.56
C VAL A 181 -14.81 -26.41 14.49
N ARG A 182 -14.12 -26.49 15.63
CA ARG A 182 -12.91 -27.28 15.80
C ARG A 182 -13.13 -28.30 16.93
N GLU A 183 -12.94 -29.55 16.62
CA GLU A 183 -12.87 -30.60 17.64
C GLU A 183 -11.56 -30.51 18.41
N GLU A 184 -11.50 -31.11 19.58
CA GLU A 184 -10.33 -31.05 20.44
C GLU A 184 -9.07 -31.47 19.66
N ASN A 185 -8.10 -30.55 19.53
CA ASN A 185 -6.85 -30.72 18.77
C ASN A 185 -6.97 -31.07 17.27
N GLY A 186 -8.17 -30.96 16.68
CA GLY A 186 -8.41 -31.17 15.25
C GLY A 186 -8.34 -29.90 14.41
N PRO A 187 -8.46 -30.00 13.08
CA PRO A 187 -8.61 -28.86 12.19
C PRO A 187 -10.01 -28.24 12.33
N TRP A 188 -10.12 -26.97 11.92
CA TRP A 188 -11.40 -26.32 11.79
C TRP A 188 -12.20 -26.91 10.62
N ARG A 189 -13.50 -27.13 10.82
CA ARG A 189 -14.42 -27.61 9.80
C ARG A 189 -15.60 -26.66 9.66
N ILE A 190 -15.91 -26.28 8.43
CA ILE A 190 -17.06 -25.43 8.10
C ILE A 190 -18.32 -26.30 8.16
N ARG A 191 -19.25 -25.94 9.04
CA ARG A 191 -20.57 -26.60 9.21
C ARG A 191 -21.67 -25.93 8.43
N SER A 192 -21.57 -24.61 8.21
CA SER A 192 -22.49 -23.94 7.29
C SER A 192 -21.73 -23.02 6.36
N PHE A 193 -22.17 -22.93 5.10
CA PHE A 193 -21.58 -22.06 4.10
C PHE A 193 -22.70 -21.37 3.31
N LYS A 194 -22.81 -20.04 3.49
CA LYS A 194 -23.75 -19.19 2.77
C LYS A 194 -22.97 -18.21 1.91
N LEU A 195 -22.95 -18.43 0.61
CA LEU A 195 -22.36 -17.50 -0.34
C LEU A 195 -23.24 -16.25 -0.45
N LEU A 196 -22.63 -15.06 -0.29
CA LEU A 196 -23.32 -13.76 -0.42
C LEU A 196 -23.15 -13.17 -1.81
N SER A 197 -21.94 -13.31 -2.38
CA SER A 197 -21.60 -12.86 -3.73
C SER A 197 -20.48 -13.72 -4.30
N LEU A 198 -20.46 -13.83 -5.61
CA LEU A 198 -19.35 -14.35 -6.40
C LEU A 198 -19.39 -13.65 -7.75
N ASP A 199 -18.42 -12.79 -7.98
CA ASP A 199 -18.28 -11.97 -9.18
C ASP A 199 -16.91 -12.19 -9.78
N SER A 200 -16.79 -12.13 -11.08
CA SER A 200 -15.53 -12.24 -11.81
C SER A 200 -15.23 -11.01 -12.64
N MET A 201 -13.95 -10.66 -12.67
CA MET A 201 -13.36 -9.77 -13.68
C MET A 201 -12.48 -10.60 -14.60
N VAL A 202 -12.69 -10.45 -15.90
CA VAL A 202 -11.99 -11.21 -16.94
C VAL A 202 -11.22 -10.22 -17.80
N ALA A 203 -9.91 -10.38 -17.90
CA ALA A 203 -9.12 -9.61 -18.84
C ALA A 203 -9.47 -10.01 -20.27
N ALA A 204 -9.84 -9.03 -21.10
CA ALA A 204 -10.15 -9.29 -22.51
C ALA A 204 -8.91 -9.74 -23.28
N GLU A 205 -7.74 -9.21 -22.89
CA GLU A 205 -6.41 -9.53 -23.39
C GLU A 205 -5.36 -9.30 -22.30
N GLU A 206 -4.13 -9.69 -22.51
CA GLU A 206 -3.01 -9.36 -21.63
C GLU A 206 -2.73 -7.85 -21.70
N ILE A 207 -2.97 -7.13 -20.62
CA ILE A 207 -2.79 -5.67 -20.55
C ILE A 207 -1.33 -5.31 -20.33
N PHE A 208 -0.60 -6.10 -19.52
CA PHE A 208 0.80 -5.91 -19.21
C PHE A 208 1.60 -7.18 -19.48
N SER A 209 2.79 -7.03 -19.98
CA SER A 209 3.77 -8.10 -20.11
C SER A 209 5.06 -7.74 -19.39
N GLU A 210 5.73 -8.75 -18.80
CA GLU A 210 7.04 -8.59 -18.18
C GLU A 210 8.11 -8.41 -19.25
N VAL A 211 8.76 -7.26 -19.27
CA VAL A 211 9.75 -6.88 -20.27
C VAL A 211 11.12 -6.52 -19.71
N SER A 212 11.36 -6.69 -18.39
CA SER A 212 12.62 -6.27 -17.75
C SER A 212 13.85 -6.91 -18.40
N ILE A 213 13.80 -8.22 -18.66
CA ILE A 213 14.90 -8.95 -19.32
C ILE A 213 15.13 -8.44 -20.76
N PRO A 214 14.11 -8.46 -21.65
CA PRO A 214 14.33 -7.95 -23.00
C PRO A 214 14.65 -6.44 -23.04
N ALA A 215 14.21 -5.67 -22.05
CA ALA A 215 14.54 -4.25 -21.95
C ALA A 215 15.96 -3.99 -21.44
N GLY A 216 16.60 -4.95 -20.77
CA GLY A 216 17.95 -4.79 -20.21
C GLY A 216 17.99 -4.11 -18.85
N VAL A 217 16.89 -4.14 -18.09
CA VAL A 217 16.77 -3.54 -16.74
C VAL A 217 16.61 -4.58 -15.65
N ASP A 218 16.85 -5.86 -15.94
CA ASP A 218 16.75 -6.96 -15.01
C ASP A 218 18.01 -7.08 -14.13
N VAL A 219 17.98 -6.55 -12.94
CA VAL A 219 19.05 -6.78 -11.95
C VAL A 219 18.58 -7.75 -10.90
N ALA A 220 19.23 -8.91 -10.85
CA ALA A 220 19.00 -9.90 -9.82
C ALA A 220 19.45 -9.36 -8.46
N LEU A 221 18.52 -8.99 -7.61
CA LEU A 221 18.79 -8.66 -6.22
C LEU A 221 18.94 -9.95 -5.39
N PRO A 222 19.85 -9.99 -4.39
CA PRO A 222 19.90 -11.10 -3.47
C PRO A 222 18.56 -11.21 -2.73
N PRO A 223 18.14 -12.44 -2.37
CA PRO A 223 16.95 -12.62 -1.56
C PRO A 223 17.04 -11.81 -0.26
N TYR A 224 15.94 -11.19 0.13
CA TYR A 224 15.87 -10.50 1.42
C TYR A 224 16.17 -11.47 2.57
N GLY A 225 16.87 -10.98 3.60
CA GLY A 225 17.35 -11.79 4.72
C GLY A 225 18.67 -12.53 4.46
N SER A 226 19.24 -12.42 3.23
CA SER A 226 20.60 -12.85 2.96
C SER A 226 21.63 -11.88 3.58
N PRO A 227 22.89 -12.29 3.84
CA PRO A 227 23.90 -11.39 4.39
C PRO A 227 24.16 -10.12 3.56
N SER A 228 23.87 -10.16 2.27
CA SER A 228 24.03 -9.03 1.34
C SER A 228 22.74 -8.23 1.12
N ASN A 229 21.63 -8.63 1.73
CA ASN A 229 20.34 -7.93 1.66
C ASN A 229 19.54 -8.23 2.95
N ASN A 230 20.04 -7.77 4.08
CA ASN A 230 19.45 -8.00 5.41
C ASN A 230 18.97 -6.71 6.08
N GLY A 231 19.12 -5.56 5.41
CA GLY A 231 18.63 -4.28 5.86
C GLY A 231 17.16 -4.04 5.49
N PHE A 232 16.55 -3.04 6.08
CA PHE A 232 15.26 -2.53 5.61
C PHE A 232 15.42 -2.13 4.14
N VAL A 233 14.40 -2.44 3.33
CA VAL A 233 14.47 -2.29 1.88
C VAL A 233 14.55 -0.81 1.50
N TRP A 234 15.74 -0.36 1.15
CA TRP A 234 16.01 0.98 0.68
C TRP A 234 16.06 0.94 -0.84
N HIS A 235 14.93 1.13 -1.49
CA HIS A 235 14.84 1.11 -2.94
C HIS A 235 13.89 2.18 -3.41
N GLY A 236 14.35 3.01 -4.33
CA GLY A 236 13.57 4.02 -5.02
C GLY A 236 13.91 4.04 -6.49
N ALA A 237 13.07 4.66 -7.28
CA ALA A 237 13.30 4.86 -8.70
C ALA A 237 12.81 6.25 -9.12
N ALA A 238 13.47 6.83 -10.11
CA ALA A 238 13.06 8.04 -10.80
C ALA A 238 13.23 7.86 -12.30
N ALA A 239 12.41 8.56 -13.06
CA ALA A 239 12.44 8.56 -14.51
C ALA A 239 12.52 10.01 -15.03
N GLY A 240 13.40 10.24 -15.99
CA GLY A 240 13.61 11.56 -16.61
C GLY A 240 14.69 11.50 -17.68
N ASP A 241 14.75 12.49 -18.52
CA ASP A 241 15.79 12.61 -19.55
C ASP A 241 17.06 13.18 -18.89
N LEU A 242 18.07 12.33 -18.71
CA LEU A 242 19.32 12.67 -18.01
C LEU A 242 20.47 13.00 -18.96
N ASN A 243 20.30 12.75 -20.26
CA ASN A 243 21.31 13.00 -21.28
C ASN A 243 20.84 13.98 -22.37
N ASN A 244 19.66 14.58 -22.21
CA ASN A 244 19.04 15.54 -23.12
C ASN A 244 18.84 14.99 -24.55
N ASP A 245 18.53 13.67 -24.69
CA ASP A 245 18.26 13.06 -25.99
C ASP A 245 16.76 12.94 -26.33
N GLY A 246 15.88 13.35 -25.42
CA GLY A 246 14.44 13.33 -25.57
C GLY A 246 13.80 11.98 -25.19
N LEU A 247 14.56 11.03 -24.67
CA LEU A 247 14.07 9.75 -24.18
C LEU A 247 14.10 9.72 -22.64
N ILE A 248 13.16 9.00 -22.05
CA ILE A 248 13.10 8.87 -20.59
C ILE A 248 14.05 7.77 -20.13
N ASP A 249 15.03 8.17 -19.32
CA ASP A 249 15.98 7.30 -18.65
C ASP A 249 15.46 6.85 -17.29
N LEU A 250 16.10 5.86 -16.68
CA LEU A 250 15.75 5.33 -15.37
C LEU A 250 16.93 5.41 -14.41
N PHE A 251 16.69 5.98 -13.24
CA PHE A 251 17.62 5.91 -12.11
C PHE A 251 17.01 5.11 -10.96
N VAL A 252 17.76 4.14 -10.44
CA VAL A 252 17.28 3.22 -9.39
C VAL A 252 18.30 3.14 -8.28
N THR A 253 17.86 3.37 -7.03
CA THR A 253 18.67 3.13 -5.84
C THR A 253 18.58 1.67 -5.42
N GLY A 254 19.65 1.13 -4.86
CA GLY A 254 19.66 -0.27 -4.46
C GLY A 254 20.70 -0.62 -3.40
N SER A 255 20.48 -1.71 -2.70
CA SER A 255 21.35 -2.18 -1.61
C SER A 255 22.79 -2.53 -2.03
N LYS A 256 23.04 -2.73 -3.31
CA LYS A 256 24.36 -3.02 -3.90
C LYS A 256 24.96 -1.85 -4.68
N GLY A 257 24.38 -0.67 -4.57
CA GLY A 257 24.72 0.51 -5.35
C GLY A 257 23.56 0.92 -6.26
N ASN A 258 23.70 2.07 -6.90
CA ASN A 258 22.67 2.63 -7.75
C ASN A 258 22.84 2.18 -9.20
N TYR A 259 21.77 2.30 -9.94
CA TYR A 259 21.74 1.93 -11.36
C TYR A 259 21.18 3.09 -12.16
N LEU A 260 21.88 3.43 -13.24
CA LEU A 260 21.46 4.39 -14.25
C LEU A 260 21.36 3.69 -15.59
N TYR A 261 20.17 3.69 -16.14
CA TYR A 261 19.85 3.07 -17.41
C TYR A 261 19.45 4.12 -18.42
N LEU A 262 20.27 4.33 -19.45
CA LEU A 262 19.91 5.19 -20.56
C LEU A 262 18.99 4.45 -21.54
N ASN A 263 17.92 5.12 -21.90
CA ASN A 263 16.98 4.65 -22.90
C ASN A 263 17.60 4.75 -24.31
N GLU A 264 17.69 3.63 -25.00
CA GLU A 264 18.22 3.59 -26.39
C GLU A 264 17.10 3.60 -27.44
N GLY A 265 15.85 3.85 -27.00
CA GLY A 265 14.66 3.72 -27.81
C GLY A 265 14.22 2.26 -27.98
N ASN A 266 13.07 2.07 -28.60
CA ASN A 266 12.48 0.74 -28.89
C ASN A 266 12.38 -0.18 -27.64
N GLY A 267 12.16 0.39 -26.44
CA GLY A 267 12.07 -0.36 -25.21
C GLY A 267 13.37 -1.01 -24.75
N LYS A 268 14.51 -0.48 -25.14
CA LYS A 268 15.85 -0.93 -24.72
C LYS A 268 16.53 0.09 -23.84
N PHE A 269 17.23 -0.42 -22.84
CA PHE A 269 18.01 0.37 -21.92
C PHE A 269 19.44 -0.16 -21.82
N ARG A 270 20.38 0.75 -21.57
CA ARG A 270 21.80 0.43 -21.38
C ARG A 270 22.27 0.90 -20.01
N ASP A 271 22.81 -0.02 -19.20
CA ASP A 271 23.41 0.30 -17.91
C ASP A 271 24.68 1.13 -18.10
N VAL A 272 24.67 2.36 -17.61
CA VAL A 272 25.80 3.28 -17.60
C VAL A 272 26.25 3.67 -16.18
N SER A 273 25.75 2.99 -15.17
CA SER A 273 25.96 3.31 -13.74
C SER A 273 27.42 3.49 -13.36
N LEU A 274 28.31 2.64 -13.91
CA LEU A 274 29.73 2.68 -13.59
C LEU A 274 30.44 3.87 -14.26
N VAL A 275 30.14 4.10 -15.53
CA VAL A 275 30.82 5.14 -16.34
C VAL A 275 30.31 6.53 -16.05
N SER A 276 29.07 6.66 -15.56
CA SER A 276 28.49 7.94 -15.12
C SER A 276 28.86 8.34 -13.70
N GLY A 277 29.48 7.45 -12.92
CA GLY A 277 29.93 7.73 -11.56
C GLY A 277 28.89 7.46 -10.46
N VAL A 278 27.67 7.08 -10.79
CA VAL A 278 26.57 6.93 -9.79
C VAL A 278 26.57 5.59 -9.04
N LYS A 279 27.37 4.61 -9.47
CA LYS A 279 27.28 3.23 -8.96
C LYS A 279 27.54 3.12 -7.46
N THR A 280 28.44 3.92 -6.92
CA THR A 280 28.87 3.82 -5.54
C THR A 280 28.47 5.07 -4.77
N LEU A 281 27.46 4.96 -3.92
CA LEU A 281 27.15 5.94 -2.88
C LEU A 281 27.49 5.35 -1.53
N LEU A 282 28.07 6.16 -0.65
CA LEU A 282 28.50 5.75 0.68
C LEU A 282 27.38 5.76 1.74
N VAL A 283 26.16 6.12 1.35
CA VAL A 283 24.99 6.23 2.23
C VAL A 283 23.88 5.31 1.77
N PRO A 284 23.06 4.78 2.69
CA PRO A 284 21.86 4.03 2.33
C PRO A 284 20.86 4.96 1.62
N ALA A 285 20.89 4.90 0.29
CA ALA A 285 20.03 5.69 -0.58
C ALA A 285 18.58 5.16 -0.53
N THR A 286 17.62 6.08 -0.51
CA THR A 286 16.19 5.79 -0.51
C THR A 286 15.58 6.26 -1.83
N GLN A 287 14.83 7.34 -1.85
CA GLN A 287 14.19 7.84 -3.05
C GLN A 287 15.11 8.81 -3.83
N PRO A 288 15.36 8.57 -5.12
CA PRO A 288 15.96 9.55 -6.01
C PRO A 288 14.92 10.54 -6.53
N LEU A 289 15.38 11.74 -6.85
CA LEU A 289 14.62 12.81 -7.47
C LEU A 289 15.45 13.38 -8.62
N ILE A 290 14.85 13.55 -9.79
CA ILE A 290 15.46 14.16 -10.96
C ILE A 290 14.96 15.60 -11.05
N LEU A 291 15.88 16.56 -11.14
CA LEU A 291 15.57 17.99 -11.24
C LEU A 291 16.77 18.75 -11.83
N ASP A 292 16.52 19.85 -12.49
CA ASP A 292 17.54 20.84 -12.85
C ASP A 292 17.63 21.86 -11.69
N TYR A 293 18.58 21.63 -10.72
CA TYR A 293 18.58 22.41 -9.49
C TYR A 293 19.24 23.79 -9.65
N ASP A 294 20.12 23.97 -10.64
CA ASP A 294 20.83 25.21 -10.87
C ASP A 294 20.41 25.95 -12.15
N ASN A 295 19.39 25.42 -12.84
CA ASN A 295 18.79 25.95 -14.06
C ASN A 295 19.81 26.07 -15.22
N ASP A 296 20.76 25.14 -15.31
CA ASP A 296 21.75 25.13 -16.40
C ASP A 296 21.26 24.38 -17.65
N GLY A 297 20.13 23.67 -17.55
CA GLY A 297 19.43 22.99 -18.66
C GLY A 297 19.75 21.50 -18.78
N ASP A 298 20.47 20.91 -17.83
CA ASP A 298 20.55 19.47 -17.69
C ASP A 298 19.91 18.98 -16.37
N SER A 299 19.55 17.69 -16.33
CA SER A 299 18.89 17.12 -15.16
C SER A 299 19.90 16.53 -14.19
N ASP A 300 19.81 16.93 -12.92
CA ASP A 300 20.60 16.46 -11.80
C ASP A 300 19.87 15.39 -10.99
N LEU A 301 20.55 14.84 -9.99
CA LEU A 301 20.02 13.81 -9.10
C LEU A 301 20.13 14.26 -7.64
N PHE A 302 18.98 14.47 -6.99
CA PHE A 302 18.93 14.53 -5.53
C PHE A 302 18.50 13.15 -5.00
N ILE A 303 19.15 12.66 -3.95
CA ILE A 303 18.88 11.34 -3.37
C ILE A 303 18.66 11.50 -1.88
N SER A 304 17.43 11.23 -1.43
CA SER A 304 17.17 11.12 -0.02
C SER A 304 17.85 9.87 0.55
N ALA A 305 18.35 9.96 1.80
CA ALA A 305 19.17 8.92 2.38
C ALA A 305 19.02 8.81 3.89
N VAL A 306 19.42 7.66 4.42
CA VAL A 306 19.59 7.46 5.87
C VAL A 306 20.99 7.94 6.26
N GLY A 307 21.09 9.19 6.64
CA GLY A 307 22.33 9.90 6.89
C GLY A 307 22.34 11.26 6.20
N PRO A 308 23.50 11.72 5.71
CA PRO A 308 23.58 12.89 4.85
C PRO A 308 22.74 12.70 3.58
N GLN A 309 22.03 13.73 3.15
CA GLN A 309 21.37 13.74 1.86
C GLN A 309 22.41 13.96 0.75
N VAL A 310 22.10 13.55 -0.48
CA VAL A 310 23.07 13.56 -1.59
C VAL A 310 22.53 14.36 -2.76
N LEU A 311 23.36 15.25 -3.30
CA LEU A 311 23.13 15.95 -4.57
C LEU A 311 24.25 15.61 -5.54
N LEU A 312 23.91 15.03 -6.67
CA LEU A 312 24.82 14.69 -7.73
C LEU A 312 24.53 15.63 -8.91
N ARG A 313 25.47 16.54 -9.17
CA ARG A 313 25.38 17.45 -10.31
C ARG A 313 25.75 16.71 -11.59
N ASN A 314 24.93 16.83 -12.60
CA ASN A 314 25.22 16.37 -13.94
C ASN A 314 26.29 17.29 -14.56
N ARG A 315 27.19 16.73 -15.33
CA ARG A 315 28.23 17.45 -16.04
C ARG A 315 28.00 17.50 -17.54
N LEU A 316 26.75 17.22 -17.96
CA LEU A 316 26.41 17.27 -19.37
C LEU A 316 26.59 18.72 -19.88
N ILE A 317 26.16 19.68 -19.09
CA ILE A 317 26.42 21.11 -19.32
C ILE A 317 27.37 21.63 -18.21
N PRO A 318 28.49 22.28 -18.54
CA PRO A 318 28.96 22.65 -19.89
C PRO A 318 29.88 21.62 -20.57
N ASP A 319 30.16 20.47 -19.94
CA ASP A 319 31.25 19.57 -20.38
C ASP A 319 30.93 18.75 -21.64
N GLY A 320 29.64 18.69 -22.03
CA GLY A 320 29.14 17.90 -23.16
C GLY A 320 29.21 16.40 -22.94
N LYS A 321 29.34 15.98 -21.67
CA LYS A 321 29.43 14.57 -21.29
C LYS A 321 28.65 14.32 -19.99
N MET A 322 27.65 13.48 -20.06
CA MET A 322 26.93 13.04 -18.86
C MET A 322 27.87 12.30 -17.91
N ALA A 323 28.09 12.89 -16.75
CA ALA A 323 28.83 12.31 -15.63
C ALA A 323 28.39 13.04 -14.36
N PHE A 324 28.23 12.32 -13.27
CA PHE A 324 27.71 12.89 -12.03
C PHE A 324 28.83 13.16 -11.02
N GLU A 325 28.82 14.37 -10.46
CA GLU A 325 29.71 14.83 -9.41
C GLU A 325 28.96 15.04 -8.11
N ASP A 326 29.45 14.45 -7.01
CA ASP A 326 28.87 14.67 -5.68
C ASP A 326 29.23 16.09 -5.18
N VAL A 327 28.20 16.95 -5.15
CA VAL A 327 28.31 18.34 -4.68
C VAL A 327 27.53 18.56 -3.36
N SER A 328 27.14 17.50 -2.65
CA SER A 328 26.27 17.55 -1.48
C SER A 328 26.73 18.53 -0.40
N VAL A 329 28.04 18.50 -0.06
CA VAL A 329 28.65 19.38 0.94
C VAL A 329 28.75 20.81 0.42
N GLU A 330 29.18 20.98 -0.83
CA GLU A 330 29.33 22.28 -1.46
C GLU A 330 27.98 22.99 -1.62
N ALA A 331 26.96 22.22 -2.03
CA ALA A 331 25.61 22.72 -2.17
C ALA A 331 24.90 22.92 -0.82
N GLY A 332 25.42 22.40 0.28
CA GLY A 332 24.81 22.54 1.61
C GLY A 332 23.57 21.69 1.84
N VAL A 333 23.45 20.54 1.15
CA VAL A 333 22.32 19.62 1.33
C VAL A 333 22.67 18.39 2.18
N ASP A 334 23.89 18.26 2.67
CA ASP A 334 24.41 17.12 3.43
C ASP A 334 23.86 17.00 4.87
N ALA A 335 22.73 17.65 5.15
CA ALA A 335 22.07 17.54 6.45
C ALA A 335 21.68 16.10 6.76
N GLY A 336 22.04 15.66 7.96
CA GLY A 336 21.75 14.30 8.42
C GLY A 336 20.30 14.11 8.81
N ALA A 337 19.60 13.17 8.16
CA ALA A 337 18.23 12.77 8.47
C ALA A 337 18.01 11.27 8.22
N VAL A 338 16.83 10.79 8.48
CA VAL A 338 16.36 9.47 8.01
C VAL A 338 15.38 9.74 6.87
N GLY A 339 15.90 10.25 5.75
CA GLY A 339 15.11 10.61 4.58
C GLY A 339 14.53 9.38 3.90
N PHE A 340 13.23 9.36 3.68
CA PHE A 340 12.53 8.30 2.97
C PHE A 340 12.06 8.73 1.60
N SER A 341 11.66 9.99 1.47
CA SER A 341 11.14 10.56 0.23
C SER A 341 11.57 12.02 0.12
N ALA A 342 11.68 12.50 -1.11
CA ALA A 342 11.89 13.90 -1.43
C ALA A 342 10.90 14.38 -2.47
N ALA A 343 10.57 15.68 -2.42
CA ALA A 343 9.79 16.39 -3.42
C ALA A 343 10.46 17.69 -3.78
N ALA A 344 10.40 18.10 -5.05
CA ALA A 344 10.93 19.38 -5.51
C ALA A 344 9.81 20.30 -5.99
N GLY A 345 10.00 21.60 -5.79
CA GLY A 345 9.11 22.63 -6.28
C GLY A 345 9.57 24.02 -5.85
N ASP A 346 9.25 25.02 -6.62
CA ASP A 346 9.53 26.42 -6.30
C ASP A 346 8.51 26.93 -5.27
N VAL A 347 8.83 26.81 -3.98
CA VAL A 347 7.87 27.13 -2.91
C VAL A 347 7.81 28.64 -2.60
N ASN A 348 8.82 29.39 -3.03
CA ASN A 348 8.94 30.82 -2.78
C ASN A 348 8.65 31.69 -4.02
N GLY A 349 8.40 31.08 -5.18
CA GLY A 349 8.08 31.74 -6.44
C GLY A 349 9.26 32.45 -7.09
N ASP A 350 10.48 31.96 -6.86
CA ASP A 350 11.70 32.63 -7.29
C ASP A 350 12.33 32.07 -8.58
N GLY A 351 11.73 31.00 -9.13
CA GLY A 351 12.11 30.37 -10.39
C GLY A 351 13.15 29.23 -10.24
N PHE A 352 13.55 28.90 -9.01
CA PHE A 352 14.48 27.79 -8.75
C PHE A 352 13.80 26.73 -7.87
N PRO A 353 14.02 25.43 -8.13
CA PRO A 353 13.39 24.40 -7.33
C PRO A 353 14.01 24.31 -5.93
N ASP A 354 13.14 24.27 -4.93
CA ASP A 354 13.43 23.92 -3.55
C ASP A 354 13.21 22.43 -3.32
N ILE A 355 13.79 21.86 -2.27
CA ILE A 355 13.71 20.42 -2.01
C ILE A 355 13.18 20.16 -0.60
N TYR A 356 12.10 19.42 -0.50
CA TYR A 356 11.57 18.91 0.76
C TYR A 356 11.94 17.44 0.95
N VAL A 357 12.38 17.08 2.17
CA VAL A 357 12.71 15.69 2.54
C VAL A 357 11.81 15.24 3.67
N ALA A 358 10.99 14.24 3.38
CA ALA A 358 10.18 13.54 4.38
C ALA A 358 11.08 12.62 5.20
N SER A 359 11.16 12.87 6.51
CA SER A 359 12.07 12.18 7.41
C SER A 359 11.33 11.27 8.38
N TYR A 360 11.84 10.07 8.53
CA TYR A 360 11.31 9.02 9.40
C TYR A 360 12.05 8.96 10.75
N ASN A 361 12.41 7.80 11.20
CA ASN A 361 13.38 7.56 12.28
C ASN A 361 14.01 6.17 12.11
N ARG A 362 15.01 5.84 12.89
CA ARG A 362 15.66 4.53 12.86
C ARG A 362 14.71 3.46 13.46
N TYR A 363 13.80 2.96 12.62
CA TYR A 363 12.88 1.89 13.00
C TYR A 363 13.63 0.66 13.54
N GLY A 364 13.11 0.07 14.61
CA GLY A 364 13.79 -1.01 15.33
C GLY A 364 14.81 -0.55 16.37
N PHE A 365 15.29 0.70 16.33
CA PHE A 365 16.16 1.32 17.33
C PHE A 365 15.41 2.37 18.16
N VAL A 366 14.48 3.09 17.53
CA VAL A 366 13.61 4.05 18.18
C VAL A 366 12.17 3.60 17.97
N THR A 367 11.37 3.58 19.03
CA THR A 367 9.94 3.28 18.95
C THR A 367 9.16 4.59 18.84
N PRO A 368 8.17 4.69 17.94
CA PRO A 368 7.26 5.83 17.91
C PRO A 368 6.60 6.02 19.28
N ASP A 369 6.53 7.25 19.77
CA ASP A 369 5.90 7.57 21.05
C ASP A 369 4.36 7.52 21.00
N SER A 370 3.79 7.43 19.79
CA SER A 370 2.37 7.19 19.52
C SER A 370 2.21 6.49 18.17
N TRP A 371 1.11 5.72 18.03
CA TRP A 371 0.77 5.04 16.75
C TRP A 371 0.07 5.96 15.74
N TYR A 372 -0.48 7.09 16.17
CA TYR A 372 -1.24 7.99 15.31
C TYR A 372 -0.97 9.48 15.57
N ARG A 373 -0.09 9.79 16.53
CA ARG A 373 0.34 11.14 16.87
C ARG A 373 1.77 11.17 17.36
N ALA A 374 2.64 10.40 16.71
CA ALA A 374 4.05 10.39 17.06
C ALA A 374 4.68 11.77 16.86
N THR A 375 5.59 12.12 17.77
CA THR A 375 6.29 13.40 17.78
C THR A 375 7.81 13.25 17.90
N ASN A 376 8.30 12.01 17.91
CA ASN A 376 9.70 11.68 18.12
C ASN A 376 10.43 11.18 16.87
N GLY A 377 9.89 11.44 15.67
CA GLY A 377 10.62 11.25 14.40
C GLY A 377 11.80 12.20 14.26
N THR A 378 12.63 12.02 13.24
CA THR A 378 13.60 13.05 12.84
C THR A 378 12.83 14.19 12.15
N PRO A 379 13.28 15.45 12.32
CA PRO A 379 12.59 16.56 11.65
C PRO A 379 12.69 16.42 10.13
N ASN A 380 11.61 16.78 9.45
CA ASN A 380 11.62 16.96 8.01
C ASN A 380 12.51 18.14 7.64
N LEU A 381 13.10 18.11 6.45
CA LEU A 381 13.98 19.18 5.96
C LEU A 381 13.32 19.91 4.79
N LEU A 382 13.57 21.21 4.69
CA LEU A 382 13.25 22.02 3.52
C LEU A 382 14.49 22.83 3.11
N PHE A 383 15.09 22.46 2.01
CA PHE A 383 16.23 23.15 1.42
C PHE A 383 15.73 24.21 0.45
N ILE A 384 15.92 25.48 0.80
CA ILE A 384 15.61 26.63 -0.06
C ILE A 384 16.81 26.93 -0.95
N ASN A 385 16.59 26.92 -2.25
CA ASN A 385 17.58 27.23 -3.26
C ASN A 385 18.02 28.70 -3.17
N GLN A 386 19.35 28.94 -3.21
CA GLN A 386 19.92 30.27 -3.11
C GLN A 386 20.31 30.88 -4.48
N LYS A 387 19.90 30.23 -5.60
CA LYS A 387 20.15 30.66 -7.01
C LYS A 387 21.63 30.73 -7.41
N ASN A 388 22.48 30.08 -6.69
CA ASN A 388 23.93 30.11 -6.90
C ASN A 388 24.54 28.69 -6.80
N GLY A 389 23.72 27.66 -6.99
CA GLY A 389 24.12 26.27 -6.85
C GLY A 389 24.20 25.78 -5.40
N THR A 390 23.69 26.57 -4.42
CA THR A 390 23.67 26.18 -3.01
C THR A 390 22.25 26.24 -2.43
N PHE A 391 22.07 25.55 -1.32
CA PHE A 391 20.81 25.51 -0.58
C PHE A 391 21.00 25.93 0.87
N ARG A 392 19.90 26.37 1.50
CA ARG A 392 19.83 26.59 2.94
C ARG A 392 18.68 25.78 3.53
N GLU A 393 18.94 24.98 4.56
CA GLU A 393 17.88 24.30 5.30
C GLU A 393 17.07 25.31 6.11
N GLU A 394 15.78 25.43 5.82
CA GLU A 394 14.86 26.39 6.41
C GLU A 394 13.53 25.76 6.87
N GLY A 395 13.42 24.46 7.01
CA GLY A 395 12.18 23.76 7.37
C GLY A 395 11.52 24.28 8.66
N THR A 396 12.33 24.63 9.67
CA THR A 396 11.84 25.25 10.89
C THR A 396 11.26 26.64 10.64
N ARG A 397 11.91 27.46 9.85
CA ARG A 397 11.44 28.81 9.50
C ARG A 397 10.13 28.76 8.72
N TRP A 398 10.04 27.84 7.78
CA TRP A 398 8.84 27.64 6.96
C TRP A 398 7.72 26.88 7.67
N GLY A 399 7.95 26.33 8.86
CA GLY A 399 6.93 25.63 9.66
C GLY A 399 6.63 24.20 9.21
N VAL A 400 7.55 23.57 8.47
CA VAL A 400 7.37 22.21 7.93
C VAL A 400 8.34 21.17 8.51
N ALA A 401 9.18 21.53 9.47
CA ALA A 401 10.11 20.63 10.15
C ALA A 401 9.39 19.79 11.22
N ASP A 402 8.30 19.13 10.85
CA ASP A 402 7.57 18.28 11.78
C ASP A 402 8.30 16.94 12.06
N ARG A 403 7.82 16.17 13.02
CA ARG A 403 8.48 14.96 13.52
C ARG A 403 7.53 13.77 13.60
N ARG A 404 6.51 13.75 12.73
CA ARG A 404 5.43 12.73 12.72
C ARG A 404 5.79 11.42 12.03
N TRP A 405 7.07 11.08 11.84
CA TRP A 405 7.53 9.89 11.11
C TRP A 405 7.07 9.91 9.66
N SER A 406 7.47 10.94 8.94
CA SER A 406 7.06 11.18 7.56
C SER A 406 7.66 10.14 6.61
N TYR A 407 6.84 9.64 5.69
CA TYR A 407 7.22 8.61 4.74
C TYR A 407 7.24 9.13 3.30
N ALA A 408 6.23 9.88 2.89
CA ALA A 408 6.14 10.45 1.54
C ALA A 408 5.63 11.89 1.59
N ALA A 409 5.99 12.66 0.57
CA ALA A 409 5.54 14.03 0.41
C ALA A 409 5.39 14.38 -1.07
N ALA A 410 4.47 15.29 -1.38
CA ALA A 410 4.30 15.83 -2.72
C ALA A 410 3.81 17.28 -2.66
N PHE A 411 4.29 18.09 -3.62
CA PHE A 411 3.83 19.47 -3.82
C PHE A 411 2.73 19.54 -4.88
N ALA A 412 1.72 20.37 -4.65
CA ALA A 412 0.72 20.75 -5.62
C ALA A 412 0.05 22.05 -5.19
N ASP A 413 -0.41 22.87 -6.15
CA ASP A 413 -1.31 23.98 -5.85
C ASP A 413 -2.74 23.43 -5.75
N VAL A 414 -3.17 23.10 -4.52
CA VAL A 414 -4.48 22.46 -4.31
C VAL A 414 -5.63 23.45 -4.20
N ASN A 415 -5.32 24.76 -4.07
CA ASN A 415 -6.31 25.78 -3.86
C ASN A 415 -6.42 26.80 -5.02
N GLY A 416 -5.58 26.66 -6.05
CA GLY A 416 -5.56 27.49 -7.25
C GLY A 416 -5.02 28.90 -7.02
N ASP A 417 -4.18 29.12 -5.99
CA ASP A 417 -3.63 30.44 -5.67
C ASP A 417 -2.26 30.72 -6.30
N GLY A 418 -1.73 29.77 -7.09
CA GLY A 418 -0.47 29.87 -7.81
C GLY A 418 0.76 29.58 -6.95
N ARG A 419 0.60 29.12 -5.70
CA ARG A 419 1.67 28.66 -4.82
C ARG A 419 1.57 27.16 -4.56
N LEU A 420 2.70 26.50 -4.50
CA LEU A 420 2.75 25.08 -4.19
C LEU A 420 2.44 24.83 -2.71
N ASP A 421 1.40 24.08 -2.43
CA ASP A 421 1.08 23.49 -1.14
C ASP A 421 1.79 22.14 -0.98
N LEU A 422 1.84 21.60 0.23
CA LEU A 422 2.58 20.38 0.53
C LEU A 422 1.72 19.38 1.30
N TYR A 423 1.51 18.18 0.75
CA TYR A 423 0.90 17.08 1.48
C TYR A 423 1.96 16.09 1.96
N VAL A 424 1.89 15.71 3.25
CA VAL A 424 2.86 14.80 3.88
C VAL A 424 2.13 13.60 4.46
N ALA A 425 2.48 12.41 3.97
CA ALA A 425 2.02 11.13 4.48
C ALA A 425 2.91 10.66 5.64
N ASN A 426 2.32 10.45 6.80
CA ASN A 426 3.00 10.02 8.02
C ASN A 426 2.58 8.59 8.38
N ASP A 427 3.55 7.72 8.74
CA ASP A 427 3.29 6.35 9.14
C ASP A 427 2.72 6.27 10.58
N PHE A 428 3.30 7.02 11.50
CA PHE A 428 2.88 7.03 12.90
C PHE A 428 2.30 8.37 13.37
N GLY A 429 1.79 9.17 12.45
CA GLY A 429 1.22 10.48 12.73
C GLY A 429 0.07 10.84 11.82
N GLU A 430 -0.78 11.79 12.28
CA GLU A 430 -1.78 12.39 11.42
C GLU A 430 -1.08 13.01 10.19
N LYS A 431 -1.61 12.78 8.99
CA LYS A 431 -1.11 13.39 7.75
C LYS A 431 -1.29 14.91 7.79
N ALA A 432 -0.41 15.62 7.11
CA ALA A 432 -0.43 17.07 7.03
C ALA A 432 -0.78 17.55 5.63
N LEU A 433 -1.57 18.61 5.55
CA LEU A 433 -1.70 19.45 4.38
C LEU A 433 -1.24 20.86 4.75
N TYR A 434 -0.04 21.18 4.35
CA TYR A 434 0.57 22.48 4.58
C TYR A 434 0.22 23.44 3.45
N ILE A 435 -0.59 24.45 3.76
CA ILE A 435 -0.95 25.51 2.81
C ILE A 435 0.12 26.58 2.83
N ASN A 436 0.62 26.92 1.66
CA ASN A 436 1.64 27.94 1.47
C ASN A 436 1.02 29.35 1.58
N LYS A 437 1.46 30.12 2.58
CA LYS A 437 1.01 31.51 2.80
C LYS A 437 1.94 32.55 2.17
N GLY A 438 2.94 32.10 1.38
CA GLY A 438 3.93 32.93 0.71
C GLY A 438 5.23 33.13 1.48
N ASP A 439 5.17 33.15 2.81
CA ASP A 439 6.33 33.29 3.71
C ASP A 439 6.52 32.11 4.69
N ARG A 440 5.54 31.23 4.75
CA ARG A 440 5.50 30.03 5.58
C ARG A 440 4.39 29.08 5.15
N PHE A 441 4.45 27.85 5.64
CA PHE A 441 3.38 26.88 5.54
C PHE A 441 2.57 26.81 6.83
N VAL A 442 1.26 26.47 6.69
CA VAL A 442 0.33 26.24 7.81
C VAL A 442 -0.37 24.92 7.60
N ASP A 443 -0.32 24.00 8.56
CA ASP A 443 -1.03 22.72 8.51
C ASP A 443 -2.54 22.96 8.67
N GLU A 444 -3.28 22.79 7.58
CA GLU A 444 -4.74 22.95 7.50
C GLU A 444 -5.45 21.61 7.16
N ALA A 445 -4.79 20.45 7.38
CA ALA A 445 -5.34 19.15 6.99
C ALA A 445 -6.73 18.88 7.59
N ARG A 446 -6.96 19.30 8.84
CA ARG A 446 -8.26 19.15 9.53
C ARG A 446 -9.34 20.03 8.92
N GLU A 447 -9.02 21.30 8.72
CA GLU A 447 -9.93 22.33 8.20
C GLU A 447 -10.36 22.05 6.76
N ARG A 448 -9.45 21.39 6.02
CA ARG A 448 -9.64 21.06 4.62
C ARG A 448 -10.18 19.66 4.36
N GLY A 449 -10.42 18.85 5.41
CA GLY A 449 -11.09 17.55 5.31
C GLY A 449 -10.19 16.37 4.93
N VAL A 450 -8.87 16.53 4.95
CA VAL A 450 -7.91 15.48 4.59
C VAL A 450 -7.14 14.91 5.78
N LEU A 451 -7.55 15.24 7.02
CA LEU A 451 -6.90 14.69 8.20
C LEU A 451 -7.11 13.18 8.28
N ASP A 452 -6.06 12.43 8.14
CA ASP A 452 -6.06 10.98 8.22
C ASP A 452 -4.95 10.47 9.15
N PRO A 453 -5.29 9.70 10.20
CA PRO A 453 -4.33 9.09 11.10
C PRO A 453 -3.80 7.74 10.59
N GLY A 454 -4.23 7.27 9.42
CA GLY A 454 -3.80 5.99 8.85
C GLY A 454 -2.28 5.93 8.66
N ASN A 455 -1.71 4.72 8.67
CA ASN A 455 -0.28 4.51 8.45
C ASN A 455 0.10 4.84 6.98
N GLY A 456 0.43 6.10 6.73
CA GLY A 456 0.65 6.64 5.38
C GLY A 456 2.01 6.27 4.81
N MET A 457 2.00 5.74 3.57
CA MET A 457 3.19 5.26 2.87
C MET A 457 3.45 5.99 1.55
N GLY A 458 2.44 6.61 0.96
CA GLY A 458 2.56 7.33 -0.30
C GLY A 458 1.48 8.37 -0.48
N VAL A 459 1.73 9.31 -1.37
CA VAL A 459 0.80 10.34 -1.81
C VAL A 459 0.98 10.60 -3.29
N ALA A 460 -0.13 10.82 -3.97
CA ALA A 460 -0.18 11.30 -5.35
C ALA A 460 -1.33 12.30 -5.52
N PHE A 461 -1.10 13.25 -6.41
CA PHE A 461 -2.13 14.17 -6.89
C PHE A 461 -2.52 13.79 -8.32
N GLY A 462 -3.81 13.92 -8.65
CA GLY A 462 -4.35 13.69 -9.98
C GLY A 462 -5.80 14.18 -10.05
N ASP A 463 -6.36 14.28 -11.24
CA ASP A 463 -7.74 14.71 -11.50
C ASP A 463 -8.56 13.48 -11.95
N PHE A 464 -8.98 12.64 -10.98
CA PHE A 464 -9.62 11.36 -11.32
C PHE A 464 -11.02 11.51 -11.91
N ASN A 465 -11.66 12.67 -11.71
CA ASN A 465 -13.03 12.95 -12.15
C ASN A 465 -13.11 13.96 -13.32
N ASN A 466 -11.95 14.42 -13.84
CA ASN A 466 -11.81 15.36 -14.94
C ASN A 466 -12.54 16.69 -14.69
N ASP A 467 -12.53 17.19 -13.46
CA ASP A 467 -13.14 18.49 -13.10
C ASP A 467 -12.14 19.67 -13.11
N GLY A 468 -10.86 19.38 -13.36
CA GLY A 468 -9.78 20.35 -13.42
C GLY A 468 -9.17 20.70 -12.07
N LEU A 469 -9.54 19.99 -11.00
CA LEU A 469 -8.98 20.16 -9.67
C LEU A 469 -8.12 18.94 -9.30
N LEU A 470 -7.04 19.17 -8.56
CA LEU A 470 -6.18 18.08 -8.14
C LEU A 470 -6.74 17.40 -6.89
N ASP A 471 -7.02 16.11 -7.02
CA ASP A 471 -7.45 15.21 -5.96
C ASP A 471 -6.25 14.57 -5.27
N ILE A 472 -6.46 13.95 -4.10
CA ILE A 472 -5.39 13.30 -3.34
C ILE A 472 -5.66 11.81 -3.21
N HIS A 473 -4.73 10.98 -3.70
CA HIS A 473 -4.65 9.57 -3.35
C HIS A 473 -3.56 9.35 -2.30
N ALA A 474 -3.96 8.94 -1.09
CA ALA A 474 -3.05 8.60 0.00
C ALA A 474 -3.04 7.10 0.23
N THR A 475 -1.87 6.46 0.10
CA THR A 475 -1.73 5.03 0.38
C THR A 475 -1.44 4.79 1.85
N ASN A 476 -2.11 3.77 2.39
CA ASN A 476 -2.02 3.39 3.79
C ASN A 476 -1.91 1.88 3.94
N MET A 477 -1.36 1.45 5.05
CA MET A 477 -1.46 0.04 5.43
C MET A 477 -2.90 -0.32 5.79
N SER A 478 -3.40 -1.45 5.30
CA SER A 478 -4.62 -2.06 5.80
C SER A 478 -4.31 -3.37 6.53
N SER A 479 -4.92 -3.56 7.70
CA SER A 479 -4.71 -4.76 8.50
C SER A 479 -5.98 -5.58 8.63
N THR A 480 -6.01 -6.77 8.03
CA THR A 480 -7.15 -7.70 8.18
C THR A 480 -7.31 -8.15 9.63
N ALA A 481 -6.22 -8.44 10.33
CA ALA A 481 -6.24 -8.78 11.75
C ALA A 481 -6.69 -7.58 12.60
N GLY A 482 -6.15 -6.39 12.32
CA GLY A 482 -6.56 -5.14 12.98
C GLY A 482 -8.04 -4.86 12.81
N ASN A 483 -8.57 -4.91 11.60
CA ASN A 483 -10.00 -4.72 11.32
C ASN A 483 -10.87 -5.74 12.05
N ARG A 484 -10.45 -7.00 12.11
CA ARG A 484 -11.16 -8.07 12.83
C ARG A 484 -11.22 -7.83 14.33
N ILE A 485 -10.11 -7.41 14.94
CA ILE A 485 -10.02 -7.12 16.37
C ILE A 485 -10.82 -5.87 16.71
N LEU A 486 -10.62 -4.80 15.95
CA LEU A 486 -11.24 -3.50 16.21
C LEU A 486 -12.76 -3.52 16.01
N SER A 487 -13.27 -4.24 15.02
CA SER A 487 -14.72 -4.38 14.84
C SER A 487 -15.42 -5.11 16.00
N ARG A 488 -14.70 -5.98 16.73
CA ARG A 488 -15.22 -6.58 17.98
C ARG A 488 -15.20 -5.61 19.16
N LEU A 489 -14.14 -4.80 19.25
CA LEU A 489 -14.00 -3.83 20.32
C LEU A 489 -14.97 -2.65 20.15
N PHE A 490 -15.27 -2.28 18.92
CA PHE A 490 -16.07 -1.12 18.55
C PHE A 490 -17.19 -1.46 17.56
N PRO A 491 -18.12 -2.38 17.88
CA PRO A 491 -19.10 -2.90 16.92
C PRO A 491 -20.11 -1.85 16.43
N GLN A 492 -20.27 -0.74 17.15
CA GLN A 492 -21.19 0.35 16.82
C GLN A 492 -20.48 1.58 16.26
N SER A 493 -19.14 1.54 16.12
CA SER A 493 -18.37 2.70 15.69
C SER A 493 -18.28 2.78 14.17
N ASN A 494 -18.43 3.99 13.63
CA ASN A 494 -18.14 4.30 12.25
C ASN A 494 -16.62 4.38 12.05
N VAL A 495 -16.11 3.82 10.96
CA VAL A 495 -14.67 3.91 10.60
C VAL A 495 -14.22 5.36 10.50
N ARG A 496 -15.05 6.26 9.96
CA ARG A 496 -14.72 7.69 9.81
C ARG A 496 -14.54 8.43 11.14
N GLU A 497 -15.14 7.94 12.21
CA GLU A 497 -15.16 8.61 13.53
C GLU A 497 -14.18 7.99 14.52
N ASN A 498 -13.74 6.75 14.28
CA ASN A 498 -12.87 6.02 15.20
C ASN A 498 -11.45 5.94 14.64
N VAL A 499 -10.51 6.63 15.28
CA VAL A 499 -9.10 6.68 14.87
C VAL A 499 -8.46 5.31 14.75
N LEU A 500 -8.81 4.36 15.63
CA LEU A 500 -8.24 3.02 15.58
C LEU A 500 -8.76 2.22 14.37
N LEU A 501 -10.02 2.40 14.01
CA LEU A 501 -10.55 1.79 12.78
C LEU A 501 -9.91 2.40 11.53
N LYS A 502 -9.63 3.69 11.53
CA LYS A 502 -8.90 4.35 10.43
C LYS A 502 -7.49 3.80 10.24
N LEU A 503 -6.76 3.52 11.32
CA LEU A 503 -5.42 2.92 11.26
C LEU A 503 -5.37 1.56 10.52
N ALA A 504 -6.48 0.86 10.44
CA ALA A 504 -6.56 -0.45 9.79
C ALA A 504 -7.30 -0.43 8.45
N SER A 505 -7.87 0.72 8.04
CA SER A 505 -8.82 0.80 6.92
C SER A 505 -8.19 0.69 5.53
N GLY A 506 -6.95 1.16 5.36
CA GLY A 506 -6.25 1.19 4.07
C GLY A 506 -6.26 2.57 3.41
N ASN A 507 -6.11 2.59 2.10
CA ASN A 507 -5.93 3.81 1.29
C ASN A 507 -7.13 4.75 1.36
N ASN A 508 -6.87 6.03 1.06
CA ASN A 508 -7.89 7.07 0.93
C ASN A 508 -7.83 7.73 -0.45
N LEU A 509 -9.01 8.11 -0.93
CA LEU A 509 -9.18 9.05 -2.05
C LEU A 509 -9.97 10.26 -1.55
N PHE A 510 -9.38 11.44 -1.68
CA PHE A 510 -9.98 12.71 -1.31
C PHE A 510 -10.24 13.53 -2.57
N GLU A 511 -11.51 13.78 -2.86
CA GLU A 511 -11.98 14.63 -3.96
C GLU A 511 -11.86 16.11 -3.56
N ASN A 512 -11.23 16.91 -4.41
CA ASN A 512 -11.14 18.36 -4.24
C ASN A 512 -12.45 19.02 -4.63
N MET A 513 -13.08 19.70 -3.69
CA MET A 513 -14.38 20.38 -3.87
C MET A 513 -14.21 21.86 -4.25
N GLY A 514 -13.00 22.26 -4.62
CA GLY A 514 -12.61 23.64 -4.88
C GLY A 514 -12.04 24.36 -3.65
N GLU A 515 -11.23 25.39 -3.91
CA GLU A 515 -10.53 26.19 -2.90
C GLU A 515 -9.66 25.34 -1.93
N GLY A 516 -9.21 24.14 -2.36
CA GLY A 516 -8.44 23.19 -1.57
C GLY A 516 -9.22 22.59 -0.40
N ARG A 517 -10.53 22.43 -0.52
CA ARG A 517 -11.39 21.69 0.40
C ARG A 517 -11.67 20.32 -0.15
N PHE A 518 -11.59 19.30 0.66
CA PHE A 518 -11.66 17.92 0.23
C PHE A 518 -12.78 17.14 0.90
N ARG A 519 -13.27 16.13 0.19
CA ARG A 519 -14.23 15.14 0.64
C ARG A 519 -13.64 13.74 0.50
N ASP A 520 -13.68 12.94 1.56
CA ASP A 520 -13.30 11.52 1.50
C ASP A 520 -14.36 10.72 0.71
N VAL A 521 -14.01 10.28 -0.49
CA VAL A 521 -14.87 9.51 -1.40
C VAL A 521 -14.50 8.02 -1.46
N THR A 522 -13.54 7.58 -0.68
CA THR A 522 -12.99 6.22 -0.69
C THR A 522 -14.06 5.13 -0.72
N SER A 523 -15.11 5.26 0.09
CA SER A 523 -16.18 4.26 0.17
C SER A 523 -17.14 4.32 -1.01
N GLU A 524 -17.25 5.45 -1.68
CA GLU A 524 -18.18 5.70 -2.79
C GLU A 524 -17.63 5.10 -4.09
N VAL A 525 -16.32 5.17 -4.28
CA VAL A 525 -15.62 4.61 -5.46
C VAL A 525 -15.25 3.13 -5.33
N GLY A 526 -15.70 2.45 -4.29
CA GLY A 526 -15.53 0.99 -4.13
C GLY A 526 -14.50 0.56 -3.09
N GLY A 527 -13.85 1.51 -2.42
CA GLY A 527 -12.89 1.29 -1.34
C GLY A 527 -11.57 0.65 -1.80
N PHE A 528 -10.47 1.07 -1.23
CA PHE A 528 -9.12 0.63 -1.60
C PHE A 528 -8.49 -0.28 -0.54
N GLY A 529 -9.16 -1.39 -0.22
CA GLY A 529 -8.61 -2.38 0.71
C GLY A 529 -7.41 -3.13 0.13
N GLY A 530 -6.26 -2.50 0.00
CA GLY A 530 -5.10 -3.00 -0.73
C GLY A 530 -4.04 -3.74 0.07
N GLY A 531 -4.25 -4.11 1.33
CA GLY A 531 -3.15 -4.69 2.12
C GLY A 531 -2.13 -3.63 2.54
N TRP A 532 -0.84 -3.88 2.36
CA TRP A 532 0.23 -2.92 2.64
C TRP A 532 0.61 -2.23 1.33
N ALA A 533 0.04 -1.05 1.10
CA ALA A 533 0.32 -0.23 -0.06
C ALA A 533 1.47 0.74 0.25
N TRP A 534 2.56 0.65 -0.52
CA TRP A 534 3.80 1.40 -0.29
C TRP A 534 3.90 2.68 -1.11
N GLY A 535 3.09 2.79 -2.12
CA GLY A 535 3.05 3.92 -3.00
C GLY A 535 1.84 3.79 -3.91
N GLY A 536 1.69 4.72 -4.81
CA GLY A 536 0.62 4.73 -5.78
C GLY A 536 0.66 6.01 -6.60
N GLY A 537 -0.09 6.03 -7.67
CA GLY A 537 -0.17 7.19 -8.54
C GLY A 537 -1.39 7.12 -9.43
N PHE A 538 -1.68 8.26 -10.01
CA PHE A 538 -2.65 8.40 -11.08
C PHE A 538 -1.94 8.21 -12.43
N ILE A 539 -2.56 7.50 -13.32
CA ILE A 539 -2.08 7.26 -14.67
C ILE A 539 -3.26 6.85 -15.56
N ASP A 540 -3.42 7.48 -16.69
CA ASP A 540 -4.30 7.02 -17.77
C ASP A 540 -3.58 5.88 -18.53
N PHE A 541 -3.69 4.63 -18.04
CA PHE A 541 -2.92 3.51 -18.58
C PHE A 541 -3.49 2.98 -19.90
N ASP A 542 -4.74 3.26 -20.22
CA ASP A 542 -5.39 2.80 -21.43
C ASP A 542 -5.70 3.90 -22.45
N ASN A 543 -5.26 5.14 -22.16
CA ASN A 543 -5.43 6.34 -22.98
C ASN A 543 -6.89 6.62 -23.32
N ASP A 544 -7.78 6.48 -22.32
CA ASP A 544 -9.20 6.82 -22.46
C ASP A 544 -9.54 8.26 -22.01
N GLY A 545 -8.56 8.97 -21.47
CA GLY A 545 -8.67 10.34 -20.98
C GLY A 545 -9.13 10.45 -19.53
N TRP A 546 -9.26 9.34 -18.81
CA TRP A 546 -9.51 9.30 -17.37
C TRP A 546 -8.30 8.75 -16.64
N GLU A 547 -7.97 9.33 -15.51
CA GLU A 547 -6.87 8.82 -14.70
C GLU A 547 -7.30 7.60 -13.89
N ASP A 548 -6.55 6.51 -14.06
CA ASP A 548 -6.64 5.31 -13.25
C ASP A 548 -5.76 5.41 -12.01
N ILE A 549 -6.01 4.57 -11.01
CA ILE A 549 -5.19 4.51 -9.83
C ILE A 549 -4.40 3.19 -9.79
N TYR A 550 -3.08 3.29 -9.89
CA TYR A 550 -2.18 2.16 -9.67
C TYR A 550 -1.59 2.20 -8.25
N THR A 551 -1.74 1.11 -7.51
CA THR A 551 -1.24 1.01 -6.14
C THR A 551 -0.50 -0.31 -5.95
N PRO A 552 0.84 -0.31 -5.95
CA PRO A 552 1.62 -1.49 -5.64
C PRO A 552 1.50 -1.81 -4.15
N ASN A 553 1.29 -3.07 -3.85
CA ASN A 553 1.25 -3.53 -2.48
C ASN A 553 2.08 -4.81 -2.31
N GLY A 554 2.44 -5.10 -1.09
CA GLY A 554 3.20 -6.27 -0.72
C GLY A 554 4.13 -5.94 0.43
N PHE A 555 4.51 -6.94 1.17
CA PHE A 555 5.59 -6.87 2.13
C PHE A 555 6.63 -7.92 1.74
N ILE A 556 7.56 -8.24 2.61
CA ILE A 556 8.51 -9.30 2.36
C ILE A 556 7.70 -10.59 2.16
N SER A 557 7.58 -11.02 0.90
CA SER A 557 6.97 -12.30 0.59
C SER A 557 8.02 -13.40 0.79
N GLY A 558 7.78 -14.27 1.75
CA GLY A 558 8.54 -15.50 1.88
C GLY A 558 8.28 -16.47 0.73
N LYS A 559 8.92 -17.63 0.79
CA LYS A 559 8.74 -18.69 -0.21
C LYS A 559 7.41 -19.44 -0.06
N SER A 560 6.59 -19.13 0.92
CA SER A 560 5.33 -19.81 1.20
C SER A 560 4.17 -18.84 1.32
N MET A 561 2.95 -19.30 1.00
CA MET A 561 1.72 -18.52 1.16
C MET A 561 1.39 -18.18 2.62
N LYS A 562 2.14 -18.70 3.58
CA LYS A 562 1.98 -18.44 5.02
C LYS A 562 2.66 -17.16 5.49
N ASP A 563 3.42 -16.52 4.62
CA ASP A 563 4.29 -15.39 4.98
C ASP A 563 3.63 -14.01 4.76
N THR A 564 2.32 -13.97 4.47
CA THR A 564 1.58 -12.72 4.26
C THR A 564 0.39 -12.58 5.19
#